data_8a259c5a9d9c2812ce592c926898e2bb
#
_entry.id   8a259c5a9d9c2812ce592c926898e2bb
#
_cell.length_a   1.000
_cell.length_b   1.000
_cell.length_c   1.000
_cell.angle_alpha   90.00
_cell.angle_beta   90.00
_cell.angle_gamma   90.00
#
_symmetry.space_group_name_H-M   'P 1'
#
loop_
_entity.id
_entity.type
_entity.pdbx_description
1 polymer ?
#
loop_
_entity_poly.entity_id
_entity_poly.type
_entity_poly.pdbx_seq_one_letter_code
_entity_poly.pdbx_strand_id
1 'polypeptide(L)'
;MSDLTEGTHPRVFETISQVVELVADNRVPLATERLVALVAEFPREGLAHAYLAWVLSTSGRHRDAIEHGRVAVQLSPRSERVSLLFFRVLWSADERPQALDEMRRFVALEDSEEYAQIILEMERAGM
;
A
#
# COMPACT_ATOMS: atom_id res chain seq x y z
N MET A 1 0.45 0.31 18.16
CA MET A 1 1.67 0.98 17.71
C MET A 1 1.61 1.14 16.19
N SER A 2 2.32 2.13 15.69
CA SER A 2 2.26 2.45 14.26
C SER A 2 3.11 1.48 13.43
N ASP A 3 2.58 0.99 12.30
CA ASP A 3 3.33 0.21 11.32
C ASP A 3 4.54 0.95 10.78
N LEU A 4 4.51 2.30 10.82
CA LEU A 4 5.56 3.15 10.26
C LEU A 4 6.77 3.29 11.18
N THR A 5 6.63 3.01 12.48
CA THR A 5 7.70 3.25 13.45
C THR A 5 8.28 1.99 14.06
N GLU A 6 7.45 0.97 14.24
CA GLU A 6 7.88 -0.27 14.90
C GLU A 6 8.54 -1.21 13.91
N GLY A 7 9.82 -1.50 14.13
CA GLY A 7 10.60 -2.40 13.30
C GLY A 7 10.98 -1.84 11.93
N THR A 8 10.64 -0.60 11.63
CA THR A 8 10.95 0.05 10.36
C THR A 8 12.24 0.85 10.47
N HIS A 9 13.17 0.63 9.53
CA HIS A 9 14.42 1.37 9.49
C HIS A 9 14.14 2.86 9.28
N PRO A 10 14.86 3.77 9.99
CA PRO A 10 14.64 5.22 9.86
C PRO A 10 14.68 5.75 8.43
N ARG A 11 15.56 5.21 7.58
CA ARG A 11 15.67 5.64 6.18
C ARG A 11 14.44 5.27 5.36
N VAL A 12 13.80 4.14 5.68
CA VAL A 12 12.56 3.73 5.05
C VAL A 12 11.47 4.75 5.40
N PHE A 13 11.34 5.06 6.68
CA PHE A 13 10.37 6.04 7.15
C PHE A 13 10.58 7.42 6.52
N GLU A 14 11.82 7.91 6.50
CA GLU A 14 12.17 9.21 5.92
C GLU A 14 11.85 9.26 4.43
N THR A 15 12.20 8.22 3.68
CA THR A 15 11.95 8.14 2.25
C THR A 15 10.45 8.13 1.96
N ILE A 16 9.68 7.37 2.73
CA ILE A 16 8.22 7.33 2.59
C ILE A 16 7.62 8.72 2.81
N SER A 17 8.06 9.44 3.84
CA SER A 17 7.60 10.80 4.11
C SER A 17 7.89 11.75 2.94
N GLN A 18 9.09 11.68 2.38
CA GLN A 18 9.46 12.46 1.20
C GLN A 18 8.62 12.10 -0.03
N VAL A 19 8.38 10.82 -0.24
CA VAL A 19 7.59 10.32 -1.37
C VAL A 19 6.15 10.84 -1.30
N VAL A 20 5.53 10.81 -0.13
CA VAL A 20 4.17 11.33 0.05
C VAL A 20 4.12 12.81 -0.33
N GLU A 21 5.09 13.61 0.08
CA GLU A 21 5.19 15.02 -0.30
C GLU A 21 5.40 15.19 -1.81
N LEU A 22 6.26 14.40 -2.41
CA LEU A 22 6.52 14.45 -3.85
C LEU A 22 5.27 14.15 -4.67
N VAL A 23 4.48 13.17 -4.25
CA VAL A 23 3.23 12.83 -4.92
C VAL A 23 2.23 13.97 -4.77
N ALA A 24 2.14 14.58 -3.59
CA ALA A 24 1.27 15.73 -3.34
C ALA A 24 1.65 16.92 -4.22
N ASP A 25 2.94 17.07 -4.53
CA ASP A 25 3.47 18.14 -5.40
C ASP A 25 3.44 17.76 -6.90
N ASN A 26 2.79 16.66 -7.24
CA ASN A 26 2.68 16.16 -8.61
C ASN A 26 4.04 15.81 -9.22
N ARG A 27 4.98 15.31 -8.40
CA ARG A 27 6.32 14.88 -8.82
C ARG A 27 6.45 13.37 -8.75
N VAL A 28 5.52 12.68 -9.40
CA VAL A 28 5.42 11.21 -9.36
C VAL A 28 6.66 10.50 -9.92
N PRO A 29 7.29 10.93 -11.04
CA PRO A 29 8.49 10.26 -11.52
C PRO A 29 9.63 10.25 -10.51
N LEU A 30 9.86 11.34 -9.80
CA LEU A 30 10.90 11.40 -8.77
C LEU A 30 10.55 10.52 -7.56
N ALA A 31 9.28 10.51 -7.16
CA ALA A 31 8.80 9.62 -6.10
C ALA A 31 9.06 8.15 -6.45
N THR A 32 8.75 7.76 -7.69
CA THR A 32 8.98 6.40 -8.18
C THR A 32 10.46 6.04 -8.14
N GLU A 33 11.31 6.93 -8.60
CA GLU A 33 12.77 6.73 -8.60
C GLU A 33 13.31 6.47 -7.19
N ARG A 34 12.84 7.25 -6.22
CA ARG A 34 13.26 7.08 -4.82
C ARG A 34 12.77 5.78 -4.22
N LEU A 35 11.55 5.35 -4.57
CA LEU A 35 11.01 4.08 -4.06
C LEU A 35 11.68 2.87 -4.70
N VAL A 36 12.03 2.95 -5.98
CA VAL A 36 12.79 1.88 -6.64
C VAL A 36 14.14 1.70 -5.94
N ALA A 37 14.82 2.80 -5.65
CA ALA A 37 16.09 2.75 -4.91
C ALA A 37 15.91 2.19 -3.49
N LEU A 38 14.82 2.56 -2.82
CA LEU A 38 14.51 2.09 -1.47
C LEU A 38 14.28 0.58 -1.45
N VAL A 39 13.50 0.06 -2.39
CA VAL A 39 13.22 -1.37 -2.52
C VAL A 39 14.52 -2.15 -2.82
N ALA A 40 15.42 -1.58 -3.64
CA ALA A 40 16.71 -2.21 -3.92
C ALA A 40 17.58 -2.30 -2.67
N GLU A 41 17.53 -1.28 -1.80
CA GLU A 41 18.31 -1.26 -0.56
C GLU A 41 17.67 -2.09 0.55
N PHE A 42 16.34 -2.08 0.65
CA PHE A 42 15.57 -2.79 1.68
C PHE A 42 14.55 -3.74 1.03
N PRO A 43 15.01 -4.82 0.35
CA PRO A 43 14.11 -5.67 -0.44
C PRO A 43 13.10 -6.47 0.39
N ARG A 44 13.32 -6.59 1.70
CA ARG A 44 12.39 -7.30 2.61
C ARG A 44 11.49 -6.36 3.40
N GLU A 45 11.50 -5.08 3.08
CA GLU A 45 10.66 -4.10 3.77
C GLU A 45 9.30 -4.00 3.06
N GLY A 46 8.27 -4.53 3.70
CA GLY A 46 6.92 -4.54 3.13
C GLY A 46 6.39 -3.15 2.81
N LEU A 47 6.65 -2.17 3.69
CA LEU A 47 6.22 -0.79 3.46
C LEU A 47 6.83 -0.19 2.20
N ALA A 48 8.10 -0.48 1.91
CA ALA A 48 8.76 0.02 0.70
C ALA A 48 8.05 -0.48 -0.56
N HIS A 49 7.75 -1.78 -0.61
CA HIS A 49 7.01 -2.37 -1.72
C HIS A 49 5.59 -1.82 -1.83
N ALA A 50 4.91 -1.63 -0.70
CA ALA A 50 3.54 -1.12 -0.68
C ALA A 50 3.45 0.30 -1.22
N TYR A 51 4.38 1.18 -0.83
CA TYR A 51 4.40 2.55 -1.35
C TYR A 51 4.83 2.61 -2.80
N LEU A 52 5.75 1.75 -3.24
CA LEU A 52 6.08 1.64 -4.66
C LEU A 52 4.85 1.20 -5.46
N ALA A 53 4.10 0.21 -4.96
CA ALA A 53 2.85 -0.21 -5.58
C ALA A 53 1.87 0.96 -5.72
N TRP A 54 1.71 1.74 -4.66
CA TRP A 54 0.82 2.91 -4.67
C TRP A 54 1.22 3.92 -5.74
N VAL A 55 2.50 4.28 -5.81
CA VAL A 55 2.98 5.27 -6.79
C VAL A 55 2.87 4.74 -8.21
N LEU A 56 3.20 3.47 -8.45
CA LEU A 56 3.02 2.84 -9.76
C LEU A 56 1.54 2.85 -10.17
N SER A 57 0.63 2.61 -9.23
CA SER A 57 -0.81 2.66 -9.48
C SER A 57 -1.25 4.06 -9.91
N THR A 58 -0.73 5.12 -9.27
CA THR A 58 -1.07 6.49 -9.67
C THR A 58 -0.57 6.83 -11.07
N SER A 59 0.43 6.12 -11.58
CA SER A 59 0.96 6.28 -12.93
C SER A 59 0.27 5.38 -13.96
N GLY A 60 -0.74 4.63 -13.55
CA GLY A 60 -1.45 3.71 -14.44
C GLY A 60 -0.74 2.39 -14.69
N ARG A 61 0.38 2.12 -14.03
CA ARG A 61 1.16 0.89 -14.18
C ARG A 61 0.60 -0.20 -13.26
N HIS A 62 -0.63 -0.63 -13.55
CA HIS A 62 -1.40 -1.48 -12.64
C HIS A 62 -0.80 -2.87 -12.43
N ARG A 63 -0.26 -3.49 -13.48
CA ARG A 63 0.35 -4.83 -13.36
C ARG A 63 1.53 -4.81 -12.40
N ASP A 64 2.45 -3.89 -12.60
CA ASP A 64 3.62 -3.75 -11.73
C ASP A 64 3.22 -3.39 -10.30
N ALA A 65 2.22 -2.51 -10.16
CA ALA A 65 1.70 -2.12 -8.87
C ALA A 65 1.16 -3.32 -8.09
N ILE A 66 0.37 -4.17 -8.74
CA ILE A 66 -0.20 -5.37 -8.12
C ILE A 66 0.90 -6.34 -7.69
N GLU A 67 1.93 -6.54 -8.51
CA GLU A 67 3.04 -7.42 -8.16
C GLU A 67 3.76 -6.95 -6.89
N HIS A 68 4.08 -5.65 -6.80
CA HIS A 68 4.72 -5.10 -5.61
C HIS A 68 3.79 -5.14 -4.40
N GLY A 69 2.51 -4.92 -4.58
CA GLY A 69 1.53 -5.03 -3.51
C GLY A 69 1.44 -6.44 -2.94
N ARG A 70 1.49 -7.46 -3.79
CA ARG A 70 1.51 -8.86 -3.34
C ARG A 70 2.74 -9.17 -2.51
N VAL A 71 3.90 -8.73 -2.97
CA VAL A 71 5.15 -8.90 -2.22
C VAL A 71 5.05 -8.21 -0.87
N ALA A 72 4.51 -7.00 -0.84
CA ALA A 72 4.33 -6.25 0.40
C ALA A 72 3.49 -7.01 1.43
N VAL A 73 2.36 -7.57 1.01
CA VAL A 73 1.48 -8.34 1.89
C VAL A 73 2.16 -9.64 2.36
N GLN A 74 2.93 -10.30 1.48
CA GLN A 74 3.68 -11.50 1.87
C GLN A 74 4.72 -11.18 2.95
N LEU A 75 5.37 -10.03 2.85
CA LEU A 75 6.38 -9.60 3.81
C LEU A 75 5.79 -9.09 5.13
N SER A 76 4.63 -8.45 5.05
CA SER A 76 4.00 -7.79 6.21
C SER A 76 2.50 -8.10 6.24
N PRO A 77 2.12 -9.37 6.48
CA PRO A 77 0.71 -9.80 6.35
C PRO A 77 -0.23 -9.23 7.41
N ARG A 78 0.30 -8.73 8.52
CA ARG A 78 -0.51 -8.14 9.59
C ARG A 78 -0.43 -6.62 9.64
N SER A 79 0.25 -5.99 8.67
CA SER A 79 0.32 -4.54 8.60
C SER A 79 -0.95 -3.98 7.96
N GLU A 80 -1.68 -3.17 8.72
CA GLU A 80 -2.87 -2.49 8.22
C GLU A 80 -2.52 -1.55 7.06
N ARG A 81 -1.43 -0.79 7.20
CA ARG A 81 -0.99 0.16 6.18
C ARG A 81 -0.72 -0.55 4.85
N VAL A 82 0.02 -1.65 4.89
CA VAL A 82 0.34 -2.45 3.71
C VAL A 82 -0.94 -2.99 3.06
N SER A 83 -1.83 -3.55 3.87
CA SER A 83 -3.09 -4.10 3.38
C SER A 83 -3.96 -3.04 2.70
N LEU A 84 -4.12 -1.88 3.35
CA LEU A 84 -4.94 -0.79 2.81
C LEU A 84 -4.36 -0.25 1.50
N LEU A 85 -3.04 -0.10 1.40
CA LEU A 85 -2.40 0.34 0.16
C LEU A 85 -2.63 -0.67 -0.96
N PHE A 86 -2.49 -1.97 -0.67
CA PHE A 86 -2.75 -3.02 -1.66
C PHE A 86 -4.22 -3.05 -2.07
N PHE A 87 -5.14 -2.91 -1.13
CA PHE A 87 -6.56 -2.82 -1.42
C PHE A 87 -6.83 -1.68 -2.42
N ARG A 88 -6.27 -0.50 -2.18
CA ARG A 88 -6.45 0.66 -3.07
C ARG A 88 -5.83 0.43 -4.45
N VAL A 89 -4.68 -0.21 -4.51
CA VAL A 89 -4.03 -0.58 -5.77
C VAL A 89 -4.94 -1.51 -6.60
N LEU A 90 -5.48 -2.53 -5.97
CA LEU A 90 -6.39 -3.48 -6.63
C LEU A 90 -7.68 -2.79 -7.07
N TRP A 91 -8.25 -1.95 -6.22
CA TRP A 91 -9.46 -1.21 -6.55
C TRP A 91 -9.24 -0.28 -7.74
N SER A 92 -8.13 0.43 -7.79
CA SER A 92 -7.77 1.32 -8.89
C SER A 92 -7.54 0.59 -10.20
N ALA A 93 -7.12 -0.67 -10.14
CA ALA A 93 -6.91 -1.53 -11.30
C ALA A 93 -8.20 -2.21 -11.76
N ASP A 94 -9.34 -1.89 -11.14
CA ASP A 94 -10.63 -2.53 -11.38
C ASP A 94 -10.63 -4.03 -11.05
N GLU A 95 -9.74 -4.44 -10.14
CA GLU A 95 -9.66 -5.81 -9.61
C GLU A 95 -10.44 -5.89 -8.29
N ARG A 96 -11.73 -5.53 -8.33
CA ARG A 96 -12.57 -5.42 -7.14
C ARG A 96 -12.73 -6.72 -6.35
N PRO A 97 -12.95 -7.88 -6.99
CA PRO A 97 -13.01 -9.13 -6.24
C PRO A 97 -11.75 -9.41 -5.43
N GLN A 98 -10.57 -9.16 -6.02
CA GLN A 98 -9.30 -9.35 -5.34
C GLN A 98 -9.11 -8.34 -4.20
N ALA A 99 -9.56 -7.09 -4.39
CA ALA A 99 -9.53 -6.08 -3.33
C ALA A 99 -10.38 -6.50 -2.14
N LEU A 100 -11.57 -7.02 -2.38
CA LEU A 100 -12.45 -7.50 -1.33
C LEU A 100 -11.87 -8.73 -0.63
N ASP A 101 -11.19 -9.61 -1.35
CA ASP A 101 -10.51 -10.75 -0.77
C ASP A 101 -9.39 -10.30 0.18
N GLU A 102 -8.62 -9.28 -0.22
CA GLU A 102 -7.58 -8.73 0.66
C GLU A 102 -8.18 -8.12 1.94
N MET A 103 -9.26 -7.37 1.82
CA MET A 103 -9.97 -6.82 2.97
C MET A 103 -10.42 -7.95 3.92
N ARG A 104 -11.06 -8.98 3.41
CA ARG A 104 -11.52 -10.12 4.21
C ARG A 104 -10.36 -10.83 4.88
N ARG A 105 -9.27 -11.02 4.14
CA ARG A 105 -8.05 -11.63 4.69
C ARG A 105 -7.55 -10.85 5.91
N PHE A 106 -7.44 -9.53 5.77
CA PHE A 106 -6.88 -8.69 6.84
C PHE A 106 -7.81 -8.65 8.05
N VAL A 107 -9.11 -8.41 7.86
CA VAL A 107 -10.05 -8.29 8.98
C VAL A 107 -10.24 -9.62 9.73
N ALA A 108 -9.91 -10.75 9.11
CA ALA A 108 -9.88 -12.04 9.80
C ALA A 108 -8.70 -12.16 10.75
N LEU A 109 -7.63 -11.38 10.55
CA LEU A 109 -6.42 -11.41 11.36
C LEU A 109 -6.37 -10.31 12.41
N GLU A 110 -6.82 -9.12 12.04
CA GLU A 110 -6.66 -7.91 12.85
C GLU A 110 -7.91 -7.03 12.77
N ASP A 111 -8.24 -6.34 13.86
CA ASP A 111 -9.28 -5.33 13.83
C ASP A 111 -8.80 -4.12 13.01
N SER A 112 -9.73 -3.52 12.26
CA SER A 112 -9.41 -2.34 11.45
C SER A 112 -10.61 -1.41 11.39
N GLU A 113 -10.48 -0.24 11.95
CA GLU A 113 -11.50 0.82 11.85
C GLU A 113 -11.61 1.34 10.42
N GLU A 114 -10.48 1.42 9.71
CA GLU A 114 -10.45 1.85 8.31
C GLU A 114 -11.27 0.92 7.42
N TYR A 115 -11.05 -0.38 7.55
CA TYR A 115 -11.84 -1.35 6.78
C TYR A 115 -13.31 -1.36 7.21
N ALA A 116 -13.59 -1.21 8.49
CA ALA A 116 -14.97 -1.11 8.96
C ALA A 116 -15.71 0.08 8.31
N GLN A 117 -15.02 1.21 8.19
CA GLN A 117 -15.56 2.39 7.53
C GLN A 117 -15.77 2.16 6.03
N ILE A 118 -14.84 1.52 5.36
CA ILE A 118 -14.96 1.17 3.94
C ILE A 118 -16.18 0.26 3.72
N ILE A 119 -16.36 -0.74 4.57
CA ILE A 119 -17.51 -1.66 4.48
C ILE A 119 -18.82 -0.89 4.62
N LEU A 120 -18.91 0.03 5.58
CA LEU A 120 -20.11 0.85 5.77
C LEU A 120 -20.41 1.70 4.53
N GLU A 121 -19.39 2.30 3.94
CA GLU A 121 -19.54 3.10 2.74
C GLU A 121 -20.01 2.27 1.55
N MET A 122 -19.48 1.06 1.40
CA MET A 122 -19.92 0.13 0.36
C MET A 122 -21.39 -0.26 0.54
N GLU A 123 -21.81 -0.57 1.77
CA GLU A 123 -23.19 -0.92 2.07
C GLU A 123 -24.14 0.24 1.75
N ARG A 124 -23.77 1.47 2.08
CA ARG A 124 -24.56 2.66 1.75
C ARG A 124 -24.69 2.87 0.25
N ALA A 125 -23.64 2.53 -0.51
CA ALA A 125 -23.63 2.65 -1.96
C ALA A 125 -24.37 1.50 -2.67
N GLY A 126 -24.87 0.50 -1.92
CA GLY A 126 -25.54 -0.65 -2.48
C GLY A 126 -24.59 -1.65 -3.16
N MET A 127 -23.35 -1.66 -2.73
CA MET A 127 -22.33 -2.54 -3.31
C MET A 127 -22.22 -3.88 -2.60
#